data_d6fdd30575574b321325d096cc4f4a1d
#
_entry.id   d6fdd30575574b321325d096cc4f4a1d
#
_cell.length_a   1.000
_cell.length_b   1.000
_cell.length_c   1.000
_cell.angle_alpha   90.00
_cell.angle_beta   90.00
_cell.angle_gamma   90.00
#
_symmetry.space_group_name_H-M   'P 1'
#
loop_
_entity.id
_entity.type
_entity.pdbx_description
1 polymer ?
#
loop_
_entity_poly.entity_id
_entity_poly.type
_entity_poly.pdbx_seq_one_letter_code
_entity_poly.pdbx_strand_id
1 'polypeptide(L)'
;MKKLFEIKDLVFYKEEFLDDLSKFEDIISIIEELSGELTYEEIEVVGMNDCCDKTNKNYIVEIPGFLDEDDEFITKSEAEQLNNSGKEKMLDLFVIRLYKCVECNKWII
;
A
#
# COMPACT_ATOMS: atom_id res chain seq x y z
N MET A 1 2.89 17.33 11.37
CA MET A 1 3.30 16.11 10.62
C MET A 1 2.98 16.27 9.16
N LYS A 2 3.80 15.67 8.30
CA LYS A 2 3.59 15.76 6.85
C LYS A 2 2.72 14.62 6.35
N LYS A 3 1.57 14.95 5.80
CA LYS A 3 0.67 13.98 5.17
C LYS A 3 1.26 13.51 3.84
N LEU A 4 1.37 12.18 3.66
CA LEU A 4 1.80 11.60 2.40
C LEU A 4 0.62 11.32 1.48
N PHE A 5 -0.42 10.69 2.01
CA PHE A 5 -1.64 10.39 1.27
C PHE A 5 -2.78 10.10 2.24
N GLU A 6 -3.99 10.08 1.70
CA GLU A 6 -5.20 9.78 2.45
C GLU A 6 -6.04 8.78 1.66
N ILE A 7 -6.49 7.73 2.34
CA ILE A 7 -7.35 6.69 1.77
C ILE A 7 -8.67 6.75 2.53
N LYS A 8 -9.71 7.27 1.87
CA LYS A 8 -10.99 7.63 2.51
C LYS A 8 -10.71 8.65 3.63
N ASP A 9 -11.04 8.33 4.88
CA ASP A 9 -10.79 9.18 6.03
C ASP A 9 -9.51 8.80 6.80
N LEU A 10 -8.75 7.85 6.28
CA LEU A 10 -7.54 7.35 6.91
C LEU A 10 -6.31 8.07 6.35
N VAL A 11 -5.64 8.84 7.20
CA VAL A 11 -4.50 9.67 6.82
C VAL A 11 -3.20 8.95 7.18
N PHE A 12 -2.25 8.97 6.23
CA PHE A 12 -0.92 8.37 6.41
C PHE A 12 0.13 9.48 6.44
N TYR A 13 0.77 9.63 7.61
CA TYR A 13 1.80 10.66 7.82
C TYR A 13 3.20 10.07 7.69
N LYS A 14 4.10 10.88 7.13
CA LYS A 14 5.51 10.51 6.95
C LYS A 14 6.16 10.07 8.26
N GLU A 15 5.93 10.81 9.33
CA GLU A 15 6.57 10.61 10.64
C GLU A 15 6.06 9.36 11.36
N GLU A 16 4.94 8.81 10.93
CA GLU A 16 4.34 7.60 11.49
C GLU A 16 4.74 6.32 10.76
N PHE A 17 5.50 6.45 9.66
CA PHE A 17 6.01 5.29 8.92
C PHE A 17 7.17 4.64 9.69
N LEU A 18 7.10 3.32 9.85
CA LEU A 18 8.04 2.55 10.67
C LEU A 18 9.29 2.08 9.92
N ASP A 19 9.42 2.41 8.66
CA ASP A 19 10.57 2.02 7.84
C ASP A 19 11.16 3.26 7.14
N ASP A 20 12.17 3.05 6.30
CA ASP A 20 12.86 4.11 5.58
C ASP A 20 12.09 4.43 4.29
N LEU A 21 11.52 5.62 4.20
CA LEU A 21 10.76 6.06 3.04
C LEU A 21 11.58 6.06 1.74
N SER A 22 12.89 6.28 1.83
CA SER A 22 13.74 6.30 0.64
C SER A 22 13.74 4.98 -0.12
N LYS A 23 13.41 3.88 0.56
CA LYS A 23 13.30 2.54 -0.05
C LYS A 23 11.97 2.33 -0.76
N PHE A 24 10.98 3.19 -0.53
CA PHE A 24 9.61 3.00 -0.99
C PHE A 24 9.07 4.17 -1.82
N GLU A 25 9.93 5.06 -2.29
CA GLU A 25 9.51 6.26 -3.03
C GLU A 25 8.61 5.94 -4.23
N ASP A 26 8.97 4.94 -5.02
CA ASP A 26 8.19 4.53 -6.18
C ASP A 26 6.81 3.99 -5.77
N ILE A 27 6.77 3.21 -4.71
CA ILE A 27 5.52 2.63 -4.17
C ILE A 27 4.64 3.74 -3.60
N ILE A 28 5.20 4.68 -2.86
CA ILE A 28 4.47 5.82 -2.30
C ILE A 28 3.81 6.64 -3.42
N SER A 29 4.54 6.90 -4.51
CA SER A 29 4.01 7.63 -5.67
C SER A 29 2.81 6.91 -6.29
N ILE A 30 2.88 5.60 -6.43
CA ILE A 30 1.79 4.77 -6.94
C ILE A 30 0.57 4.87 -6.02
N ILE A 31 0.78 4.77 -4.72
CA ILE A 31 -0.31 4.86 -3.73
C ILE A 31 -0.98 6.24 -3.78
N GLU A 32 -0.20 7.30 -3.90
CA GLU A 32 -0.72 8.67 -4.03
C GLU A 32 -1.63 8.81 -5.25
N GLU A 33 -1.23 8.27 -6.40
CA GLU A 33 -2.04 8.29 -7.61
C GLU A 33 -3.36 7.54 -7.44
N LEU A 34 -3.34 6.41 -6.77
CA LEU A 34 -4.49 5.53 -6.62
C LEU A 34 -5.35 5.85 -5.39
N SER A 35 -4.91 6.72 -4.51
CA SER A 35 -5.51 6.95 -3.20
C SER A 35 -7.02 7.25 -3.24
N GLY A 36 -7.49 7.95 -4.28
CA GLY A 36 -8.91 8.25 -4.45
C GLY A 36 -9.78 7.04 -4.77
N GLU A 37 -9.19 5.95 -5.23
CA GLU A 37 -9.88 4.72 -5.61
C GLU A 37 -9.74 3.61 -4.57
N LEU A 38 -8.87 3.81 -3.56
CA LEU A 38 -8.55 2.80 -2.56
C LEU A 38 -9.51 2.84 -1.37
N THR A 39 -9.62 1.70 -0.71
CA THR A 39 -10.40 1.54 0.52
C THR A 39 -9.55 0.81 1.55
N TYR A 40 -10.00 0.80 2.80
CA TYR A 40 -9.34 0.06 3.87
C TYR A 40 -10.35 -0.77 4.65
N GLU A 41 -9.85 -1.78 5.36
CA GLU A 41 -10.64 -2.61 6.25
C GLU A 41 -9.92 -2.73 7.58
N GLU A 42 -10.68 -2.93 8.67
CA GLU A 42 -10.12 -3.22 9.98
C GLU A 42 -9.98 -4.73 10.15
N ILE A 43 -8.79 -5.19 10.54
CA ILE A 43 -8.51 -6.61 10.78
C ILE A 43 -7.87 -6.81 12.14
N GLU A 44 -7.95 -8.02 12.66
CA GLU A 44 -7.22 -8.46 13.84
C GLU A 44 -6.11 -9.42 13.41
N VAL A 45 -4.89 -9.20 13.93
CA VAL A 45 -3.77 -10.08 13.66
C VAL A 45 -3.43 -10.90 14.90
N VAL A 46 -2.60 -11.93 14.74
CA VAL A 46 -2.14 -12.76 15.85
C VAL A 46 -1.09 -11.98 16.65
N GLY A 47 -1.33 -11.81 17.96
CA GLY A 47 -0.44 -11.05 18.82
C GLY A 47 -0.63 -9.55 18.75
N MET A 48 -0.08 -8.83 19.71
CA MET A 48 -0.16 -7.39 19.76
C MET A 48 0.77 -6.72 18.75
N ASN A 49 0.39 -5.52 18.28
CA ASN A 49 1.22 -4.74 17.36
C ASN A 49 2.51 -4.30 18.04
N ASP A 50 3.64 -4.54 17.41
CA ASP A 50 4.96 -4.22 17.94
C ASP A 50 5.16 -2.72 18.18
N CYS A 51 4.45 -1.86 17.46
CA CYS A 51 4.61 -0.42 17.56
C CYS A 51 4.13 0.16 18.90
N CYS A 52 3.19 -0.46 19.57
CA CYS A 52 2.63 0.05 20.82
C CYS A 52 2.26 -1.01 21.84
N ASP A 53 2.18 -2.27 21.44
CA ASP A 53 1.83 -3.41 22.27
C ASP A 53 0.49 -3.23 23.02
N LYS A 54 -0.44 -2.47 22.43
CA LYS A 54 -1.74 -2.15 23.05
C LYS A 54 -2.93 -2.77 22.34
N THR A 55 -2.78 -3.17 21.08
CA THR A 55 -3.84 -3.74 20.28
C THR A 55 -3.29 -4.69 19.24
N ASN A 56 -4.14 -5.61 18.79
CA ASN A 56 -3.87 -6.46 17.64
C ASN A 56 -4.68 -6.03 16.40
N LYS A 57 -5.33 -4.86 16.47
CA LYS A 57 -6.16 -4.36 15.38
C LYS A 57 -5.38 -3.42 14.47
N ASN A 58 -5.56 -3.60 13.16
CA ASN A 58 -4.93 -2.78 12.14
C ASN A 58 -5.93 -2.44 11.05
N TYR A 59 -5.75 -1.27 10.43
CA TYR A 59 -6.38 -1.00 9.14
C TYR A 59 -5.49 -1.57 8.06
N ILE A 60 -6.06 -2.32 7.12
CA ILE A 60 -5.34 -2.88 5.99
C ILE A 60 -5.83 -2.25 4.70
N VAL A 61 -4.87 -1.90 3.84
CA VAL A 61 -5.12 -1.46 2.46
C VAL A 61 -4.41 -2.45 1.54
N GLU A 62 -5.13 -3.01 0.58
CA GLU A 62 -4.56 -3.91 -0.41
C GLU A 62 -4.65 -3.28 -1.79
N ILE A 63 -3.52 -3.23 -2.49
CA ILE A 63 -3.41 -2.65 -3.82
C ILE A 63 -2.94 -3.75 -4.77
N PRO A 64 -3.86 -4.43 -5.46
CA PRO A 64 -3.49 -5.49 -6.40
C PRO A 64 -2.91 -4.92 -7.68
N GLY A 65 -1.93 -5.60 -8.22
CA GLY A 65 -1.29 -5.23 -9.46
C GLY A 65 -0.35 -6.34 -9.91
N PHE A 66 0.67 -5.97 -10.67
CA PHE A 66 1.61 -6.92 -11.25
C PHE A 66 3.03 -6.37 -11.20
N LEU A 67 4.00 -7.27 -11.22
CA LEU A 67 5.40 -6.93 -11.48
C LEU A 67 5.74 -7.35 -12.90
N ASP A 68 6.40 -6.48 -13.65
CA ASP A 68 6.88 -6.80 -14.98
C ASP A 68 8.27 -7.47 -14.94
N GLU A 69 8.88 -7.69 -16.10
CA GLU A 69 10.19 -8.34 -16.21
C GLU A 69 11.32 -7.56 -15.53
N ASP A 70 11.14 -6.25 -15.37
CA ASP A 70 12.11 -5.35 -14.72
C ASP A 70 11.80 -5.13 -13.24
N ASP A 71 10.88 -5.91 -12.66
CA ASP A 71 10.38 -5.80 -11.29
C ASP A 71 9.69 -4.46 -11.00
N GLU A 72 9.15 -3.81 -12.03
CA GLU A 72 8.36 -2.60 -11.87
C GLU A 72 6.90 -2.94 -11.61
N PHE A 73 6.29 -2.21 -10.68
CA PHE A 73 4.88 -2.39 -10.35
C PHE A 73 3.99 -1.79 -11.44
N ILE A 74 3.07 -2.61 -11.93
CA ILE A 74 2.08 -2.22 -12.96
C ILE A 74 0.69 -2.35 -12.36
N THR A 75 -0.11 -1.29 -12.44
CA THR A 75 -1.48 -1.30 -11.96
C THR A 75 -2.36 -2.20 -12.83
N LYS A 76 -3.51 -2.60 -12.29
CA LYS A 76 -4.49 -3.37 -13.06
C LYS A 76 -4.90 -2.67 -14.35
N SER A 77 -5.13 -1.36 -14.29
CA SER A 77 -5.51 -0.56 -15.46
C SER A 77 -4.43 -0.57 -16.54
N GLU A 78 -3.17 -0.42 -16.14
CA GLU A 78 -2.03 -0.49 -17.05
C GLU A 78 -1.89 -1.86 -17.68
N ALA A 79 -2.10 -2.93 -16.91
CA ALA A 79 -2.05 -4.31 -17.40
C ALA A 79 -3.15 -4.56 -18.45
N GLU A 80 -4.35 -4.06 -18.22
CA GLU A 80 -5.45 -4.15 -19.17
C GLU A 80 -5.13 -3.42 -20.48
N GLN A 81 -4.53 -2.24 -20.39
CA GLN A 81 -4.11 -1.49 -21.57
C GLN A 81 -3.03 -2.23 -22.38
N LEU A 82 -2.09 -2.87 -21.72
CA LEU A 82 -1.07 -3.70 -22.38
C LEU A 82 -1.70 -4.87 -23.13
N ASN A 83 -2.66 -5.56 -22.53
CA ASN A 83 -3.39 -6.65 -23.17
C ASN A 83 -4.16 -6.18 -24.40
N ASN A 84 -4.85 -5.03 -24.28
CA ASN A 84 -5.64 -4.48 -25.38
C ASN A 84 -4.79 -3.98 -26.54
N SER A 85 -3.57 -3.57 -26.28
CA SER A 85 -2.64 -3.11 -27.33
C SER A 85 -1.87 -4.24 -28.02
N GLY A 86 -2.09 -5.49 -27.60
CA GLY A 86 -1.41 -6.65 -28.15
C GLY A 86 0.04 -6.79 -27.71
N LYS A 87 0.47 -6.00 -26.76
CA LYS A 87 1.81 -6.07 -26.19
C LYS A 87 1.79 -6.99 -24.96
N GLU A 88 1.92 -8.28 -25.19
CA GLU A 88 2.00 -9.23 -24.09
C GLU A 88 3.35 -9.12 -23.39
N LYS A 89 3.30 -8.91 -22.09
CA LYS A 89 4.46 -9.01 -21.21
C LYS A 89 4.19 -10.09 -20.19
N MET A 90 5.24 -10.75 -19.74
CA MET A 90 5.12 -11.67 -18.61
C MET A 90 4.95 -10.84 -17.34
N LEU A 91 3.77 -10.95 -16.73
CA LEU A 91 3.42 -10.23 -15.51
C LEU A 91 3.16 -11.22 -14.38
N ASP A 92 3.80 -10.98 -13.24
CA ASP A 92 3.55 -11.74 -12.01
C ASP A 92 2.59 -10.96 -11.12
N LEU A 93 1.59 -11.65 -10.57
CA LEU A 93 0.66 -11.03 -9.64
C LEU A 93 1.40 -10.54 -8.40
N PHE A 94 1.15 -9.30 -8.01
CA PHE A 94 1.74 -8.70 -6.83
C PHE A 94 0.73 -7.80 -6.12
N VAL A 95 0.69 -7.89 -4.79
CA VAL A 95 -0.22 -7.07 -3.98
C VAL A 95 0.61 -6.24 -3.01
N ILE A 96 0.44 -4.92 -3.07
CA ILE A 96 1.00 -4.02 -2.07
C ILE A 96 0.03 -3.98 -0.89
N ARG A 97 0.52 -4.23 0.32
CA ARG A 97 -0.28 -4.17 1.53
C ARG A 97 0.26 -3.13 2.48
N LEU A 98 -0.64 -2.29 2.98
CA LEU A 98 -0.35 -1.31 4.02
C LEU A 98 -1.05 -1.74 5.30
N TYR A 99 -0.35 -1.65 6.41
CA TYR A 99 -0.93 -1.92 7.74
C TYR A 99 -0.76 -0.68 8.60
N LYS A 100 -1.85 -0.18 9.17
CA LYS A 100 -1.82 0.97 10.07
C LYS A 100 -2.44 0.57 11.41
N CYS A 101 -1.67 0.75 12.48
CA CYS A 101 -2.14 0.45 13.84
C CYS A 101 -3.32 1.35 14.20
N VAL A 102 -4.40 0.75 14.69
CA VAL A 102 -5.60 1.46 15.10
C VAL A 102 -5.34 2.36 16.32
N GLU A 103 -4.43 1.95 17.21
CA GLU A 103 -4.17 2.63 18.47
C GLU A 103 -3.15 3.76 18.35
N CYS A 104 -1.98 3.49 17.79
CA CYS A 104 -0.88 4.47 17.74
C CYS A 104 -0.71 5.16 16.39
N ASN A 105 -1.45 4.76 15.37
CA ASN A 105 -1.44 5.31 14.01
C ASN A 105 -0.16 5.07 13.21
N LYS A 106 0.81 4.35 13.73
CA LYS A 106 2.02 3.98 12.97
C LYS A 106 1.69 2.96 11.90
N TRP A 107 2.41 3.01 10.78
CA TRP A 107 2.08 2.18 9.63
C TRP A 107 3.33 1.62 8.94
N ILE A 108 3.13 0.54 8.19
CA ILE A 108 4.17 -0.16 7.42
C ILE A 108 3.62 -0.59 6.05
N ILE A 109 4.54 -0.92 5.17
CA ILE A 109 4.23 -1.53 3.87
C ILE A 109 4.65 -2.99 3.88
#